data_d2cccdbc702048eaefdbc4b87550e948
#
_entry.id   d2cccdbc702048eaefdbc4b87550e948
#
_cell.length_a   1.000
_cell.length_b   1.000
_cell.length_c   1.000
_cell.angle_alpha   90.00
_cell.angle_beta   90.00
_cell.angle_gamma   90.00
#
_symmetry.space_group_name_H-M   'P 1'
#
loop_
_entity.id
_entity.type
_entity.pdbx_description
1 polymer ?
#
loop_
_entity_poly.entity_id
_entity_poly.type
_entity_poly.pdbx_seq_one_letter_code
_entity_poly.pdbx_strand_id
1 'polypeptide(L)'
;MNFSDFFKMIPEASLVAILIVLFVADFATAKTEERKWFNPLASVLLLINTFVCLLPMEAQTAFGGMYVTYSAVNVMKAILSMGTFIVVLQSRVWAAKSGKEGEFYMLIVSTLLGMFAMMSAGNFLMFFLGLEMASVPLACAVAFDMYRNDSAEAAAKFILTATFSSGVMLYGISFLYGEFGTLYFADIATKMHATPLTIMGLVFFFSGLGFKISLVPFHFWTADTYQGAPTTVTGYLSVISKGAAAFTLLSIFFHVFGAIVEYWHVLLMIVVVLSITIANLFAVRQNELKRFMAFSSISQAGYIMLTAIGNDWASSVSALSYYVLIYVVANMAVFTIISVVEQNNGGKTNIDDYNGFYQTNPRLSFLMTLAMFSLGGIPPFAGMFSKFFVFMSGVNGADINSTMGAWSYAVVFIALINTVISLYYYLKIVKAMYIVRTDNPLPTFKSDCNTKFALAVCMAGILLFGVCSFVYEWIAAAA
;
A
#
# COMPACT_ATOMS: atom_id res chain seq x y z
N MET A 1 31.12 -3.56 -14.53
CA MET A 1 30.26 -4.06 -13.45
C MET A 1 31.17 -4.58 -12.35
N ASN A 2 31.14 -3.96 -11.19
CA ASN A 2 31.90 -4.46 -10.05
C ASN A 2 31.01 -5.40 -9.26
N PHE A 3 31.52 -6.60 -8.93
CA PHE A 3 30.77 -7.53 -8.08
C PHE A 3 30.39 -6.92 -6.72
N SER A 4 31.14 -5.90 -6.26
CA SER A 4 30.81 -5.13 -5.04
C SER A 4 29.46 -4.40 -5.11
N ASP A 5 28.94 -4.09 -6.29
CA ASP A 5 27.66 -3.40 -6.44
C ASP A 5 26.47 -4.29 -6.04
N PHE A 6 26.60 -5.62 -6.17
CA PHE A 6 25.58 -6.55 -5.70
C PHE A 6 25.43 -6.56 -4.16
N PHE A 7 26.52 -6.31 -3.43
CA PHE A 7 26.45 -6.21 -1.96
C PHE A 7 25.73 -4.95 -1.47
N LYS A 8 25.49 -3.98 -2.35
CA LYS A 8 24.70 -2.78 -2.04
C LYS A 8 23.19 -3.03 -2.14
N MET A 9 22.78 -4.13 -2.77
CA MET A 9 21.39 -4.54 -2.99
C MET A 9 20.97 -5.70 -2.08
N ILE A 10 21.46 -5.74 -0.84
CA ILE A 10 21.19 -6.85 0.09
C ILE A 10 19.68 -7.13 0.26
N PRO A 11 18.78 -6.13 0.43
CA PRO A 11 17.34 -6.37 0.53
C PRO A 11 16.74 -7.05 -0.71
N GLU A 12 17.11 -6.61 -1.91
CA GLU A 12 16.66 -7.20 -3.17
C GLU A 12 17.26 -8.57 -3.39
N ALA A 13 18.56 -8.73 -3.12
CA ALA A 13 19.26 -10.01 -3.22
C ALA A 13 18.65 -11.07 -2.29
N SER A 14 18.24 -10.69 -1.09
CA SER A 14 17.54 -11.59 -0.16
C SER A 14 16.17 -12.02 -0.71
N LEU A 15 15.40 -11.15 -1.37
CA LEU A 15 14.15 -11.54 -2.04
C LEU A 15 14.38 -12.47 -3.22
N VAL A 16 15.43 -12.26 -4.01
CA VAL A 16 15.81 -13.18 -5.09
C VAL A 16 16.19 -14.55 -4.51
N ALA A 17 16.95 -14.60 -3.42
CA ALA A 17 17.25 -15.85 -2.73
C ALA A 17 15.98 -16.54 -2.22
N ILE A 18 15.02 -15.80 -1.65
CA ILE A 18 13.71 -16.32 -1.22
C ILE A 18 12.97 -16.92 -2.41
N LEU A 19 12.91 -16.24 -3.55
CA LEU A 19 12.27 -16.76 -4.77
C LEU A 19 12.90 -18.09 -5.22
N ILE A 20 14.23 -18.17 -5.23
CA ILE A 20 14.95 -19.40 -5.59
C ILE A 20 14.62 -20.53 -4.60
N VAL A 21 14.63 -20.26 -3.30
CA VAL A 21 14.31 -21.25 -2.28
C VAL A 21 12.85 -21.73 -2.42
N LEU A 22 11.90 -20.83 -2.60
CA LEU A 22 10.49 -21.19 -2.80
C LEU A 22 10.29 -22.01 -4.08
N PHE A 23 10.94 -21.63 -5.17
CA PHE A 23 10.88 -22.37 -6.44
C PHE A 23 11.43 -23.79 -6.30
N VAL A 24 12.62 -23.93 -5.72
CA VAL A 24 13.25 -25.26 -5.50
C VAL A 24 12.39 -26.11 -4.55
N ALA A 25 11.88 -25.51 -3.47
CA ALA A 25 11.02 -26.17 -2.51
C ALA A 25 9.69 -26.64 -3.15
N ASP A 26 9.08 -25.81 -3.99
CA ASP A 26 7.85 -26.15 -4.71
C ASP A 26 8.08 -27.28 -5.71
N PHE A 27 9.15 -27.19 -6.50
CA PHE A 27 9.53 -28.22 -7.48
C PHE A 27 9.86 -29.56 -6.81
N ALA A 28 10.64 -29.55 -5.73
CA ALA A 28 11.03 -30.77 -4.99
C ALA A 28 9.84 -31.47 -4.34
N THR A 29 8.78 -30.72 -4.01
CA THR A 29 7.60 -31.26 -3.29
C THR A 29 6.33 -31.29 -4.14
N ALA A 30 6.45 -31.13 -5.46
CA ALA A 30 5.32 -31.10 -6.40
C ALA A 30 4.38 -32.32 -6.30
N LYS A 31 4.89 -33.47 -5.88
CA LYS A 31 4.16 -34.74 -5.74
C LYS A 31 3.57 -34.99 -4.33
N THR A 32 3.79 -34.07 -3.39
CA THR A 32 3.36 -34.24 -1.99
C THR A 32 1.98 -33.62 -1.78
N GLU A 33 1.00 -34.40 -1.37
CA GLU A 33 -0.40 -33.97 -1.23
C GLU A 33 -0.59 -32.91 -0.12
N GLU A 34 0.14 -32.99 0.99
CA GLU A 34 0.04 -32.04 2.11
C GLU A 34 1.37 -31.34 2.41
N ARG A 35 1.42 -30.02 2.10
CA ARG A 35 2.63 -29.19 2.29
C ARG A 35 2.52 -28.26 3.50
N LYS A 36 2.12 -28.79 4.67
CA LYS A 36 1.90 -28.00 5.90
C LYS A 36 3.08 -27.10 6.33
N TRP A 37 4.29 -27.40 5.88
CA TRP A 37 5.52 -26.67 6.17
C TRP A 37 5.82 -25.51 5.21
N PHE A 38 5.15 -25.43 4.04
CA PHE A 38 5.49 -24.47 2.99
C PHE A 38 5.14 -23.02 3.39
N ASN A 39 3.95 -22.79 3.95
CA ASN A 39 3.58 -21.47 4.48
C ASN A 39 4.47 -21.01 5.65
N PRO A 40 4.79 -21.82 6.68
CA PRO A 40 5.79 -21.48 7.68
C PRO A 40 7.15 -21.10 7.08
N LEU A 41 7.63 -21.82 6.08
CA LEU A 41 8.88 -21.51 5.40
C LEU A 41 8.83 -20.11 4.76
N ALA A 42 7.83 -19.86 3.93
CA ALA A 42 7.67 -18.56 3.28
C ALA A 42 7.55 -17.42 4.30
N SER A 43 6.81 -17.64 5.39
CA SER A 43 6.65 -16.66 6.47
C SER A 43 7.97 -16.34 7.19
N VAL A 44 8.76 -17.37 7.54
CA VAL A 44 10.06 -17.15 8.19
C VAL A 44 11.04 -16.43 7.26
N LEU A 45 11.08 -16.80 5.99
CA LEU A 45 11.97 -16.14 5.02
C LEU A 45 11.61 -14.65 4.84
N LEU A 46 10.32 -14.29 4.77
CA LEU A 46 9.89 -12.89 4.70
C LEU A 46 10.15 -12.12 5.99
N LEU A 47 10.03 -12.78 7.16
CA LEU A 47 10.41 -12.17 8.42
C LEU A 47 11.92 -11.88 8.45
N ILE A 48 12.76 -12.80 7.99
CA ILE A 48 14.20 -12.57 7.82
C ILE A 48 14.47 -11.38 6.89
N ASN A 49 13.79 -11.32 5.74
CA ASN A 49 13.92 -10.18 4.81
C ASN A 49 13.56 -8.85 5.49
N THR A 50 12.52 -8.83 6.34
CA THR A 50 12.16 -7.63 7.11
C THR A 50 13.32 -7.15 7.99
N PHE A 51 13.98 -8.06 8.71
CA PHE A 51 15.16 -7.72 9.51
C PHE A 51 16.36 -7.31 8.64
N VAL A 52 16.56 -7.94 7.49
CA VAL A 52 17.62 -7.57 6.54
C VAL A 52 17.42 -6.12 6.06
N CYS A 53 16.19 -5.71 5.78
CA CYS A 53 15.88 -4.32 5.41
C CYS A 53 16.14 -3.31 6.55
N LEU A 54 16.09 -3.74 7.81
CA LEU A 54 16.36 -2.89 8.98
C LEU A 54 17.86 -2.75 9.31
N LEU A 55 18.74 -3.49 8.64
CA LEU A 55 20.17 -3.33 8.85
C LEU A 55 20.58 -1.90 8.47
N PRO A 56 21.39 -1.23 9.32
CA PRO A 56 21.87 0.11 9.02
C PRO A 56 22.74 0.06 7.77
N MET A 57 22.39 0.85 6.78
CA MET A 57 23.12 0.99 5.53
C MET A 57 23.30 2.48 5.23
N GLU A 58 24.51 2.87 4.89
CA GLU A 58 24.80 4.23 4.42
C GLU A 58 24.15 4.47 3.05
N ALA A 59 23.95 5.73 2.70
CA ALA A 59 23.47 6.11 1.39
C ALA A 59 24.49 5.65 0.31
N GLN A 60 24.04 4.86 -0.63
CA GLN A 60 24.92 4.24 -1.65
C GLN A 60 24.27 4.28 -3.01
N THR A 61 25.13 4.36 -4.04
CA THR A 61 24.74 4.20 -5.43
C THR A 61 25.43 2.97 -6.03
N ALA A 62 24.76 2.29 -6.95
CA ALA A 62 25.29 1.13 -7.65
C ALA A 62 24.93 1.18 -9.14
N PHE A 63 25.60 0.37 -9.93
CA PHE A 63 25.35 0.24 -11.38
C PHE A 63 25.37 1.58 -12.13
N GLY A 64 26.35 2.42 -11.85
CA GLY A 64 26.48 3.72 -12.49
C GLY A 64 25.37 4.72 -12.15
N GLY A 65 24.77 4.62 -10.96
CA GLY A 65 23.68 5.51 -10.52
C GLY A 65 22.26 5.02 -10.88
N MET A 66 22.13 3.83 -11.47
CA MET A 66 20.80 3.25 -11.74
C MET A 66 20.07 2.82 -10.47
N TYR A 67 20.83 2.39 -9.47
CA TYR A 67 20.31 1.98 -8.16
C TYR A 67 20.79 2.96 -7.09
N VAL A 68 19.85 3.41 -6.24
CA VAL A 68 20.11 4.32 -5.13
C VAL A 68 19.41 3.76 -3.88
N THR A 69 20.14 3.69 -2.78
CA THR A 69 19.58 3.30 -1.48
C THR A 69 20.02 4.27 -0.39
N TYR A 70 19.15 4.51 0.56
CA TYR A 70 19.37 5.31 1.77
C TYR A 70 18.41 4.85 2.88
N SER A 71 18.63 5.32 4.10
CA SER A 71 17.93 4.78 5.29
C SER A 71 16.42 4.80 5.15
N ALA A 72 15.80 5.89 4.65
CA ALA A 72 14.34 5.97 4.52
C ALA A 72 13.78 4.94 3.52
N VAL A 73 14.48 4.65 2.40
CA VAL A 73 14.09 3.60 1.46
C VAL A 73 14.10 2.25 2.14
N ASN A 74 15.14 1.95 2.94
CA ASN A 74 15.26 0.66 3.62
C ASN A 74 14.20 0.48 4.73
N VAL A 75 13.89 1.54 5.47
CA VAL A 75 12.76 1.54 6.43
C VAL A 75 11.44 1.25 5.70
N MET A 76 11.21 1.89 4.56
CA MET A 76 9.99 1.62 3.79
C MET A 76 9.95 0.19 3.25
N LYS A 77 11.06 -0.34 2.74
CA LYS A 77 11.19 -1.75 2.35
C LYS A 77 10.85 -2.70 3.50
N ALA A 78 11.33 -2.41 4.71
CA ALA A 78 11.02 -3.20 5.91
C ALA A 78 9.52 -3.20 6.23
N ILE A 79 8.87 -2.02 6.16
CA ILE A 79 7.42 -1.89 6.36
C ILE A 79 6.63 -2.73 5.35
N LEU A 80 7.00 -2.68 4.07
CA LEU A 80 6.35 -3.45 3.02
C LEU A 80 6.60 -4.96 3.15
N SER A 81 7.81 -5.35 3.52
CA SER A 81 8.17 -6.75 3.80
C SER A 81 7.38 -7.31 4.99
N MET A 82 7.25 -6.54 6.08
CA MET A 82 6.42 -6.89 7.23
C MET A 82 4.95 -7.04 6.83
N GLY A 83 4.42 -6.13 6.02
CA GLY A 83 3.05 -6.25 5.51
C GLY A 83 2.86 -7.50 4.65
N THR A 84 3.82 -7.83 3.80
CA THR A 84 3.81 -9.04 2.98
C THR A 84 3.89 -10.31 3.83
N PHE A 85 4.69 -10.31 4.89
CA PHE A 85 4.71 -11.39 5.89
C PHE A 85 3.32 -11.63 6.50
N ILE A 86 2.60 -10.57 6.89
CA ILE A 86 1.23 -10.70 7.41
C ILE A 86 0.28 -11.29 6.35
N VAL A 87 0.40 -10.88 5.09
CA VAL A 87 -0.40 -11.42 3.97
C VAL A 87 -0.14 -12.93 3.79
N VAL A 88 1.11 -13.37 3.85
CA VAL A 88 1.46 -14.80 3.74
C VAL A 88 0.92 -15.59 4.92
N LEU A 89 0.99 -15.06 6.14
CA LEU A 89 0.40 -15.71 7.32
C LEU A 89 -1.11 -15.93 7.19
N GLN A 90 -1.84 -14.89 6.79
CA GLN A 90 -3.32 -14.96 6.69
C GLN A 90 -3.81 -15.78 5.50
N SER A 91 -2.99 -15.95 4.46
CA SER A 91 -3.37 -16.68 3.23
C SER A 91 -3.34 -18.20 3.36
N ARG A 92 -2.74 -18.76 4.43
CA ARG A 92 -2.46 -20.20 4.58
C ARG A 92 -3.62 -21.10 4.20
N VAL A 93 -4.79 -20.92 4.81
CA VAL A 93 -5.93 -21.82 4.62
C VAL A 93 -6.47 -21.71 3.19
N TRP A 94 -6.55 -20.50 2.67
CA TRP A 94 -7.04 -20.27 1.31
C TRP A 94 -6.05 -20.76 0.25
N ALA A 95 -4.75 -20.44 0.41
CA ALA A 95 -3.71 -20.86 -0.53
C ALA A 95 -3.56 -22.39 -0.57
N ALA A 96 -3.59 -23.08 0.59
CA ALA A 96 -3.56 -24.54 0.66
C ALA A 96 -4.76 -25.19 -0.06
N LYS A 97 -5.97 -24.59 0.04
CA LYS A 97 -7.17 -25.09 -0.67
C LYS A 97 -7.04 -24.95 -2.19
N SER A 98 -6.30 -23.98 -2.70
CA SER A 98 -6.12 -23.77 -4.14
C SER A 98 -5.25 -24.84 -4.79
N GLY A 99 -4.46 -25.59 -4.02
CA GLY A 99 -3.47 -26.56 -4.51
C GLY A 99 -2.25 -25.93 -5.21
N LYS A 100 -2.17 -24.58 -5.27
CA LYS A 100 -1.14 -23.80 -5.97
C LYS A 100 -0.41 -22.81 -5.04
N GLU A 101 -0.17 -23.26 -3.84
CA GLU A 101 0.39 -22.44 -2.75
C GLU A 101 1.76 -21.87 -3.13
N GLY A 102 2.64 -22.67 -3.76
CA GLY A 102 3.97 -22.23 -4.19
C GLY A 102 3.92 -21.13 -5.24
N GLU A 103 3.08 -21.31 -6.27
CA GLU A 103 2.89 -20.29 -7.32
C GLU A 103 2.39 -18.96 -6.72
N PHE A 104 1.45 -19.00 -5.78
CA PHE A 104 0.92 -17.82 -5.11
C PHE A 104 2.01 -17.04 -4.37
N TYR A 105 2.80 -17.72 -3.54
CA TYR A 105 3.85 -17.02 -2.78
C TYR A 105 4.96 -16.48 -3.67
N MET A 106 5.32 -17.21 -4.74
CA MET A 106 6.29 -16.69 -5.72
C MET A 106 5.77 -15.44 -6.43
N LEU A 107 4.49 -15.39 -6.80
CA LEU A 107 3.88 -14.18 -7.38
C LEU A 107 3.96 -13.00 -6.40
N ILE A 108 3.59 -13.19 -5.14
CA ILE A 108 3.61 -12.13 -4.12
C ILE A 108 5.04 -11.63 -3.86
N VAL A 109 6.02 -12.53 -3.73
CA VAL A 109 7.43 -12.14 -3.52
C VAL A 109 8.01 -11.44 -4.76
N SER A 110 7.63 -11.87 -5.97
CA SER A 110 8.02 -11.19 -7.22
C SER A 110 7.49 -9.77 -7.29
N THR A 111 6.23 -9.54 -6.86
CA THR A 111 5.70 -8.17 -6.80
C THR A 111 6.43 -7.31 -5.79
N LEU A 112 6.79 -7.86 -4.63
CA LEU A 112 7.56 -7.16 -3.60
C LEU A 112 8.95 -6.77 -4.11
N LEU A 113 9.62 -7.68 -4.84
CA LEU A 113 10.92 -7.40 -5.46
C LEU A 113 10.82 -6.26 -6.49
N GLY A 114 9.75 -6.26 -7.31
CA GLY A 114 9.48 -5.15 -8.24
C GLY A 114 9.27 -3.81 -7.52
N MET A 115 8.57 -3.81 -6.37
CA MET A 115 8.38 -2.60 -5.56
C MET A 115 9.70 -2.11 -4.96
N PHE A 116 10.57 -3.01 -4.49
CA PHE A 116 11.90 -2.65 -3.99
C PHE A 116 12.75 -2.02 -5.09
N ALA A 117 12.76 -2.62 -6.29
CA ALA A 117 13.46 -2.07 -7.45
C ALA A 117 12.93 -0.68 -7.84
N MET A 118 11.60 -0.48 -7.82
CA MET A 118 10.96 0.80 -8.12
C MET A 118 11.37 1.89 -7.12
N MET A 119 11.36 1.59 -5.80
CA MET A 119 11.73 2.54 -4.75
C MET A 119 13.22 2.90 -4.75
N SER A 120 14.07 1.98 -5.19
CA SER A 120 15.52 2.18 -5.27
C SER A 120 16.01 2.63 -6.66
N ALA A 121 15.10 3.02 -7.53
CA ALA A 121 15.48 3.47 -8.87
C ALA A 121 16.19 4.83 -8.83
N GLY A 122 17.34 4.92 -9.49
CA GLY A 122 18.05 6.17 -9.74
C GLY A 122 17.84 6.73 -11.16
N ASN A 123 17.05 6.03 -11.98
CA ASN A 123 16.64 6.48 -13.30
C ASN A 123 15.25 5.99 -13.68
N PHE A 124 14.63 6.61 -14.67
CA PHE A 124 13.29 6.26 -15.15
C PHE A 124 13.18 4.87 -15.77
N LEU A 125 14.25 4.31 -16.32
CA LEU A 125 14.23 2.95 -16.89
C LEU A 125 14.09 1.91 -15.78
N MET A 126 14.93 1.98 -14.75
CA MET A 126 14.85 1.04 -13.63
C MET A 126 13.53 1.21 -12.85
N PHE A 127 13.08 2.45 -12.68
CA PHE A 127 11.78 2.75 -12.10
C PHE A 127 10.64 2.04 -12.86
N PHE A 128 10.60 2.17 -14.19
CA PHE A 128 9.57 1.57 -15.01
C PHE A 128 9.61 0.04 -14.97
N LEU A 129 10.81 -0.56 -15.08
CA LEU A 129 10.99 -2.01 -14.97
C LEU A 129 10.51 -2.53 -13.60
N GLY A 130 10.85 -1.83 -12.52
CA GLY A 130 10.37 -2.15 -11.18
C GLY A 130 8.84 -2.07 -11.06
N LEU A 131 8.22 -1.05 -11.65
CA LEU A 131 6.77 -0.87 -11.66
C LEU A 131 6.05 -1.98 -12.43
N GLU A 132 6.55 -2.37 -13.60
CA GLU A 132 5.96 -3.47 -14.38
C GLU A 132 6.16 -4.83 -13.68
N MET A 133 7.35 -5.06 -13.11
CA MET A 133 7.64 -6.26 -12.33
C MET A 133 6.74 -6.35 -11.07
N ALA A 134 6.32 -5.21 -10.50
CA ALA A 134 5.34 -5.18 -9.41
C ALA A 134 3.89 -5.34 -9.90
N SER A 135 3.58 -5.08 -11.17
CA SER A 135 2.21 -4.99 -11.68
C SER A 135 1.73 -6.29 -12.33
N VAL A 136 2.57 -6.90 -13.19
CA VAL A 136 2.19 -8.09 -13.96
C VAL A 136 1.95 -9.32 -13.06
N PRO A 137 2.87 -9.69 -12.12
CA PRO A 137 2.59 -10.81 -11.21
C PRO A 137 1.39 -10.53 -10.29
N LEU A 138 1.15 -9.25 -9.96
CA LEU A 138 0.00 -8.86 -9.14
C LEU A 138 -1.32 -9.07 -9.89
N ALA A 139 -1.36 -8.80 -11.19
CA ALA A 139 -2.53 -9.10 -12.02
C ALA A 139 -2.81 -10.62 -12.06
N CYS A 140 -1.77 -11.45 -12.14
CA CYS A 140 -1.89 -12.90 -12.02
C CYS A 140 -2.43 -13.31 -10.63
N ALA A 141 -1.99 -12.65 -9.57
CA ALA A 141 -2.50 -12.89 -8.22
C ALA A 141 -3.98 -12.47 -8.07
N VAL A 142 -4.42 -11.40 -8.74
CA VAL A 142 -5.85 -11.00 -8.78
C VAL A 142 -6.69 -12.07 -9.47
N ALA A 143 -6.19 -12.71 -10.54
CA ALA A 143 -6.85 -13.79 -11.28
C ALA A 143 -6.68 -15.17 -10.61
N PHE A 144 -6.11 -15.25 -9.42
CA PHE A 144 -5.65 -16.54 -8.87
C PHE A 144 -6.78 -17.53 -8.55
N ASP A 145 -7.99 -17.05 -8.24
CA ASP A 145 -9.17 -17.89 -8.06
C ASP A 145 -9.81 -18.21 -9.42
N MET A 146 -9.23 -19.18 -10.08
CA MET A 146 -9.57 -19.57 -11.48
C MET A 146 -11.02 -20.06 -11.67
N TYR A 147 -11.70 -20.43 -10.58
CA TYR A 147 -13.08 -20.95 -10.63
C TYR A 147 -14.13 -19.84 -10.45
N ARG A 148 -13.71 -18.62 -10.16
CA ARG A 148 -14.60 -17.46 -9.99
C ARG A 148 -14.48 -16.51 -11.18
N ASN A 149 -15.58 -16.34 -11.91
CA ASN A 149 -15.66 -15.38 -13.02
C ASN A 149 -15.34 -13.94 -12.56
N ASP A 150 -15.75 -13.57 -11.35
CA ASP A 150 -15.47 -12.24 -10.75
C ASP A 150 -13.97 -11.97 -10.64
N SER A 151 -13.17 -13.00 -10.30
CA SER A 151 -11.71 -12.89 -10.20
C SER A 151 -11.06 -12.67 -11.58
N ALA A 152 -11.55 -13.36 -12.61
CA ALA A 152 -11.09 -13.19 -13.98
C ALA A 152 -11.45 -11.80 -14.54
N GLU A 153 -12.67 -11.31 -14.28
CA GLU A 153 -13.13 -9.97 -14.67
C GLU A 153 -12.30 -8.90 -13.96
N ALA A 154 -12.09 -9.03 -12.66
CA ALA A 154 -11.28 -8.11 -11.85
C ALA A 154 -9.84 -8.01 -12.39
N ALA A 155 -9.23 -9.15 -12.72
CA ALA A 155 -7.89 -9.20 -13.28
C ALA A 155 -7.83 -8.57 -14.68
N ALA A 156 -8.81 -8.84 -15.55
CA ALA A 156 -8.87 -8.23 -16.87
C ALA A 156 -8.99 -6.69 -16.78
N LYS A 157 -9.88 -6.18 -15.92
CA LYS A 157 -10.03 -4.75 -15.67
C LYS A 157 -8.73 -4.14 -15.12
N PHE A 158 -8.09 -4.82 -14.18
CA PHE A 158 -6.84 -4.34 -13.58
C PHE A 158 -5.70 -4.28 -14.59
N ILE A 159 -5.42 -5.37 -15.31
CA ILE A 159 -4.27 -5.42 -16.23
C ILE A 159 -4.45 -4.47 -17.43
N LEU A 160 -5.63 -4.41 -18.03
CA LEU A 160 -5.88 -3.53 -19.17
C LEU A 160 -5.72 -2.06 -18.79
N THR A 161 -6.28 -1.64 -17.65
CA THR A 161 -6.16 -0.26 -17.19
C THR A 161 -4.75 0.06 -16.69
N ALA A 162 -4.04 -0.90 -16.07
CA ALA A 162 -2.66 -0.75 -15.65
C ALA A 162 -1.73 -0.57 -16.86
N THR A 163 -1.86 -1.41 -17.89
CA THR A 163 -1.04 -1.31 -19.11
C THR A 163 -1.29 -0.01 -19.86
N PHE A 164 -2.55 0.43 -19.95
CA PHE A 164 -2.87 1.74 -20.53
C PHE A 164 -2.20 2.87 -19.75
N SER A 165 -2.31 2.84 -18.42
CA SER A 165 -1.74 3.86 -17.54
C SER A 165 -0.21 3.89 -17.60
N SER A 166 0.46 2.73 -17.65
CA SER A 166 1.91 2.65 -17.79
C SER A 166 2.38 3.13 -19.18
N GLY A 167 1.60 2.89 -20.22
CA GLY A 167 1.86 3.45 -21.55
C GLY A 167 1.80 4.98 -21.58
N VAL A 168 0.79 5.57 -20.94
CA VAL A 168 0.67 7.03 -20.77
C VAL A 168 1.86 7.60 -20.00
N MET A 169 2.27 6.92 -18.92
CA MET A 169 3.44 7.30 -18.13
C MET A 169 4.73 7.24 -18.93
N LEU A 170 4.95 6.18 -19.72
CA LEU A 170 6.10 6.08 -20.62
C LEU A 170 6.14 7.22 -21.63
N TYR A 171 4.99 7.62 -22.14
CA TYR A 171 4.89 8.78 -23.03
C TYR A 171 5.34 10.06 -22.32
N GLY A 172 4.94 10.25 -21.04
CA GLY A 172 5.45 11.33 -20.19
C GLY A 172 6.96 11.28 -20.00
N ILE A 173 7.52 10.10 -19.71
CA ILE A 173 8.97 9.90 -19.59
C ILE A 173 9.68 10.23 -20.91
N SER A 174 9.08 9.92 -22.06
CA SER A 174 9.66 10.26 -23.37
C SER A 174 9.75 11.78 -23.61
N PHE A 175 8.80 12.56 -23.11
CA PHE A 175 8.88 14.03 -23.13
C PHE A 175 10.04 14.54 -22.28
N LEU A 176 10.22 13.99 -21.06
CA LEU A 176 11.35 14.36 -20.22
C LEU A 176 12.68 13.98 -20.85
N TYR A 177 12.77 12.80 -21.49
CA TYR A 177 13.96 12.41 -22.23
C TYR A 177 14.23 13.34 -23.43
N GLY A 178 13.20 13.75 -24.16
CA GLY A 178 13.31 14.68 -25.28
C GLY A 178 13.83 16.06 -24.86
N GLU A 179 13.45 16.53 -23.65
CA GLU A 179 13.89 17.82 -23.12
C GLU A 179 15.30 17.77 -22.55
N PHE A 180 15.63 16.72 -21.75
CA PHE A 180 16.87 16.68 -20.98
C PHE A 180 17.97 15.79 -21.57
N GLY A 181 17.65 14.91 -22.53
CA GLY A 181 18.59 13.98 -23.17
C GLY A 181 19.12 12.87 -22.25
N THR A 182 18.52 12.67 -21.08
CA THR A 182 18.95 11.67 -20.09
C THR A 182 17.74 11.10 -19.36
N LEU A 183 17.87 9.90 -18.77
CA LEU A 183 16.87 9.28 -17.91
C LEU A 183 17.28 9.25 -16.43
N TYR A 184 18.51 9.66 -16.09
CA TYR A 184 19.03 9.65 -14.73
C TYR A 184 18.43 10.79 -13.92
N PHE A 185 17.93 10.47 -12.73
CA PHE A 185 17.27 11.42 -11.85
C PHE A 185 18.18 12.58 -11.46
N ALA A 186 19.43 12.30 -11.11
CA ALA A 186 20.40 13.33 -10.74
C ALA A 186 20.67 14.34 -11.88
N ASP A 187 20.81 13.85 -13.12
CA ASP A 187 21.06 14.69 -14.28
C ASP A 187 19.84 15.55 -14.61
N ILE A 188 18.64 14.96 -14.56
CA ILE A 188 17.37 15.68 -14.81
C ILE A 188 17.17 16.75 -13.75
N ALA A 189 17.38 16.44 -12.47
CA ALA A 189 17.22 17.38 -11.36
C ALA A 189 18.09 18.63 -11.52
N THR A 190 19.33 18.47 -11.98
CA THR A 190 20.25 19.61 -12.20
C THR A 190 19.84 20.51 -13.37
N LYS A 191 19.15 19.95 -14.37
CA LYS A 191 18.70 20.65 -15.58
C LYS A 191 17.23 21.06 -15.54
N MET A 192 16.51 20.70 -14.46
CA MET A 192 15.06 20.87 -14.37
C MET A 192 14.65 22.32 -14.48
N HIS A 193 13.76 22.62 -15.41
CA HIS A 193 13.14 23.93 -15.61
C HIS A 193 11.74 23.76 -16.20
N ALA A 194 10.88 24.77 -15.99
CA ALA A 194 9.52 24.71 -16.43
C ALA A 194 9.39 25.09 -17.90
N THR A 195 9.24 24.09 -18.78
CA THR A 195 8.83 24.25 -20.17
C THR A 195 7.48 23.59 -20.40
N PRO A 196 6.74 23.91 -21.46
CA PRO A 196 5.51 23.18 -21.78
C PRO A 196 5.74 21.67 -21.91
N LEU A 197 6.89 21.23 -22.43
CA LEU A 197 7.23 19.83 -22.60
C LEU A 197 7.49 19.15 -21.26
N THR A 198 8.22 19.82 -20.34
CA THR A 198 8.45 19.33 -18.99
C THR A 198 7.16 19.19 -18.19
N ILE A 199 6.26 20.19 -18.29
CA ILE A 199 4.96 20.16 -17.59
C ILE A 199 4.07 19.03 -18.14
N MET A 200 4.03 18.85 -19.48
CA MET A 200 3.34 17.71 -20.07
C MET A 200 3.95 16.38 -19.60
N GLY A 201 5.28 16.27 -19.59
CA GLY A 201 5.98 15.09 -19.07
C GLY A 201 5.60 14.79 -17.63
N LEU A 202 5.56 15.80 -16.77
CA LEU A 202 5.12 15.68 -15.37
C LEU A 202 3.68 15.17 -15.26
N VAL A 203 2.73 15.75 -15.98
CA VAL A 203 1.31 15.38 -15.90
C VAL A 203 1.07 13.95 -16.37
N PHE A 204 1.68 13.55 -17.50
CA PHE A 204 1.56 12.18 -18.01
C PHE A 204 2.27 11.17 -17.09
N PHE A 205 3.46 11.49 -16.57
CA PHE A 205 4.14 10.68 -15.58
C PHE A 205 3.30 10.50 -14.30
N PHE A 206 2.77 11.59 -13.76
CA PHE A 206 1.91 11.57 -12.59
C PHE A 206 0.66 10.73 -12.79
N SER A 207 0.05 10.76 -13.99
CA SER A 207 -1.16 9.98 -14.27
C SER A 207 -0.94 8.47 -14.07
N GLY A 208 0.24 7.96 -14.45
CA GLY A 208 0.61 6.56 -14.27
C GLY A 208 0.77 6.14 -12.82
N LEU A 209 1.50 6.91 -12.02
CA LEU A 209 1.61 6.64 -10.58
C LEU A 209 0.31 6.96 -9.82
N GLY A 210 -0.43 7.98 -10.23
CA GLY A 210 -1.76 8.28 -9.71
C GLY A 210 -2.73 7.11 -9.87
N PHE A 211 -2.67 6.40 -11.00
CA PHE A 211 -3.38 5.15 -11.20
C PHE A 211 -2.93 4.08 -10.19
N LYS A 212 -1.64 3.85 -10.03
CA LYS A 212 -1.09 2.82 -9.13
C LYS A 212 -1.48 3.07 -7.66
N ILE A 213 -1.50 4.34 -7.25
CA ILE A 213 -1.93 4.76 -5.91
C ILE A 213 -3.46 4.79 -5.79
N SER A 214 -4.18 4.79 -6.91
CA SER A 214 -5.65 4.95 -7.00
C SER A 214 -6.15 6.35 -6.62
N LEU A 215 -5.43 7.39 -7.03
CA LEU A 215 -5.87 8.77 -6.84
C LEU A 215 -6.97 9.15 -7.83
N VAL A 216 -7.89 10.02 -7.44
CA VAL A 216 -8.90 10.58 -8.34
C VAL A 216 -8.21 11.55 -9.32
N PRO A 217 -8.45 11.43 -10.66
CA PRO A 217 -9.49 10.65 -11.33
C PRO A 217 -9.10 9.21 -11.73
N PHE A 218 -7.91 8.73 -11.43
CA PHE A 218 -7.36 7.46 -11.92
C PHE A 218 -7.79 6.23 -11.08
N HIS A 219 -8.85 6.32 -10.29
CA HIS A 219 -9.25 5.34 -9.27
C HIS A 219 -10.27 4.29 -9.72
N PHE A 220 -10.86 4.38 -10.92
CA PHE A 220 -12.03 3.59 -11.33
C PHE A 220 -11.83 2.07 -11.28
N TRP A 221 -10.62 1.59 -11.48
CA TRP A 221 -10.29 0.18 -11.43
C TRP A 221 -10.39 -0.43 -10.03
N THR A 222 -10.21 0.38 -8.99
CA THR A 222 -9.95 -0.08 -7.61
C THR A 222 -11.14 -0.82 -7.01
N ALA A 223 -12.34 -0.28 -7.15
CA ALA A 223 -13.55 -0.86 -6.54
C ALA A 223 -13.88 -2.24 -7.12
N ASP A 224 -13.84 -2.39 -8.44
CA ASP A 224 -14.16 -3.63 -9.13
C ASP A 224 -13.07 -4.69 -8.90
N THR A 225 -11.80 -4.27 -8.95
CA THR A 225 -10.67 -5.18 -8.68
C THR A 225 -10.68 -5.70 -7.24
N TYR A 226 -10.96 -4.85 -6.25
CA TYR A 226 -10.98 -5.27 -4.85
C TYR A 226 -12.15 -6.21 -4.56
N GLN A 227 -13.30 -5.98 -5.18
CA GLN A 227 -14.48 -6.82 -5.00
C GLN A 227 -14.26 -8.23 -5.59
N GLY A 228 -13.68 -8.33 -6.79
CA GLY A 228 -13.50 -9.60 -7.48
C GLY A 228 -12.26 -10.39 -7.08
N ALA A 229 -11.17 -9.72 -6.67
CA ALA A 229 -9.93 -10.38 -6.27
C ALA A 229 -10.10 -11.24 -5.00
N PRO A 230 -9.26 -12.28 -4.80
CA PRO A 230 -9.17 -12.97 -3.51
C PRO A 230 -8.88 -11.98 -2.38
N THR A 231 -9.53 -12.13 -1.23
CA THR A 231 -9.48 -11.14 -0.13
C THR A 231 -8.06 -10.89 0.39
N THR A 232 -7.19 -11.90 0.41
CA THR A 232 -5.77 -11.75 0.77
C THR A 232 -5.01 -10.89 -0.23
N VAL A 233 -5.29 -11.05 -1.53
CA VAL A 233 -4.71 -10.22 -2.61
C VAL A 233 -5.24 -8.80 -2.54
N THR A 234 -6.52 -8.61 -2.22
CA THR A 234 -7.11 -7.29 -2.00
C THR A 234 -6.40 -6.55 -0.86
N GLY A 235 -6.12 -7.24 0.25
CA GLY A 235 -5.32 -6.68 1.35
C GLY A 235 -3.94 -6.21 0.88
N TYR A 236 -3.23 -7.02 0.10
CA TYR A 236 -1.92 -6.68 -0.47
C TYR A 236 -1.98 -5.45 -1.39
N LEU A 237 -2.95 -5.43 -2.32
CA LEU A 237 -3.19 -4.29 -3.22
C LEU A 237 -3.48 -3.00 -2.47
N SER A 238 -4.22 -3.09 -1.37
CA SER A 238 -4.75 -1.92 -0.68
C SER A 238 -3.68 -1.10 0.05
N VAL A 239 -2.60 -1.75 0.50
CA VAL A 239 -1.57 -1.09 1.32
C VAL A 239 -0.18 -1.24 0.72
N ILE A 240 0.26 -2.47 0.43
CA ILE A 240 1.66 -2.72 0.06
C ILE A 240 1.97 -2.06 -1.29
N SER A 241 1.17 -2.34 -2.30
CA SER A 241 1.35 -1.76 -3.64
C SER A 241 1.21 -0.24 -3.64
N LYS A 242 0.22 0.30 -2.90
CA LYS A 242 0.00 1.76 -2.83
C LYS A 242 1.08 2.46 -2.02
N GLY A 243 1.52 1.88 -0.91
CA GLY A 243 2.58 2.43 -0.09
C GLY A 243 3.90 2.57 -0.85
N ALA A 244 4.29 1.53 -1.60
CA ALA A 244 5.46 1.59 -2.46
C ALA A 244 5.36 2.68 -3.52
N ALA A 245 4.23 2.76 -4.22
CA ALA A 245 4.01 3.76 -5.28
C ALA A 245 3.96 5.20 -4.71
N ALA A 246 3.32 5.40 -3.54
CA ALA A 246 3.24 6.71 -2.89
C ALA A 246 4.62 7.20 -2.42
N PHE A 247 5.41 6.32 -1.81
CA PHE A 247 6.78 6.63 -1.41
C PHE A 247 7.65 7.01 -2.63
N THR A 248 7.54 6.24 -3.70
CA THR A 248 8.30 6.51 -4.93
C THR A 248 7.88 7.83 -5.58
N LEU A 249 6.58 8.12 -5.61
CA LEU A 249 6.07 9.39 -6.15
C LEU A 249 6.58 10.58 -5.32
N LEU A 250 6.53 10.47 -3.98
CA LEU A 250 7.10 11.48 -3.07
C LEU A 250 8.58 11.71 -3.36
N SER A 251 9.37 10.62 -3.45
CA SER A 251 10.81 10.69 -3.71
C SER A 251 11.11 11.37 -5.05
N ILE A 252 10.40 11.02 -6.11
CA ILE A 252 10.60 11.61 -7.45
C ILE A 252 10.18 13.09 -7.46
N PHE A 253 9.09 13.47 -6.78
CA PHE A 253 8.68 14.87 -6.70
C PHE A 253 9.73 15.74 -6.03
N PHE A 254 10.28 15.32 -4.90
CA PHE A 254 11.29 16.10 -4.19
C PHE A 254 12.66 16.08 -4.90
N HIS A 255 13.12 14.92 -5.36
CA HIS A 255 14.49 14.78 -5.88
C HIS A 255 14.63 15.06 -7.38
N VAL A 256 13.57 14.90 -8.18
CA VAL A 256 13.64 15.13 -9.63
C VAL A 256 12.91 16.40 -10.04
N PHE A 257 11.69 16.62 -9.54
CA PHE A 257 10.85 17.75 -9.91
C PHE A 257 10.91 18.92 -8.92
N GLY A 258 11.88 18.95 -8.00
CA GLY A 258 12.00 19.97 -6.96
C GLY A 258 12.08 21.40 -7.49
N ALA A 259 12.71 21.64 -8.64
CA ALA A 259 12.80 22.96 -9.24
C ALA A 259 11.47 23.50 -9.81
N ILE A 260 10.48 22.65 -10.03
CA ILE A 260 9.14 23.02 -10.53
C ILE A 260 8.04 22.72 -9.53
N VAL A 261 8.33 22.88 -8.24
CA VAL A 261 7.43 22.59 -7.12
C VAL A 261 6.07 23.26 -7.26
N GLU A 262 6.01 24.49 -7.75
CA GLU A 262 4.76 25.25 -7.93
C GLU A 262 3.72 24.52 -8.80
N TYR A 263 4.16 23.78 -9.81
CA TYR A 263 3.25 23.08 -10.74
C TYR A 263 2.72 21.78 -10.14
N TRP A 264 3.59 20.92 -9.61
CA TRP A 264 3.12 19.65 -9.06
C TRP A 264 2.42 19.80 -7.71
N HIS A 265 2.73 20.85 -6.94
CA HIS A 265 2.01 21.19 -5.71
C HIS A 265 0.54 21.48 -5.97
N VAL A 266 0.24 22.36 -6.93
CA VAL A 266 -1.15 22.68 -7.30
C VAL A 266 -1.90 21.45 -7.80
N LEU A 267 -1.25 20.67 -8.69
CA LEU A 267 -1.82 19.41 -9.20
C LEU A 267 -2.15 18.45 -8.05
N LEU A 268 -1.22 18.29 -7.13
CA LEU A 268 -1.37 17.37 -6.01
C LEU A 268 -2.46 17.82 -5.02
N MET A 269 -2.53 19.11 -4.69
CA MET A 269 -3.58 19.67 -3.83
C MET A 269 -4.99 19.38 -4.39
N ILE A 270 -5.19 19.59 -5.69
CA ILE A 270 -6.46 19.30 -6.35
C ILE A 270 -6.79 17.81 -6.27
N VAL A 271 -5.83 16.95 -6.62
CA VAL A 271 -6.01 15.50 -6.65
C VAL A 271 -6.25 14.92 -5.25
N VAL A 272 -5.56 15.43 -4.22
CA VAL A 272 -5.75 15.03 -2.82
C VAL A 272 -7.15 15.37 -2.34
N VAL A 273 -7.61 16.61 -2.53
CA VAL A 273 -8.95 17.03 -2.13
C VAL A 273 -10.03 16.22 -2.83
N LEU A 274 -9.90 16.00 -4.14
CA LEU A 274 -10.84 15.18 -4.90
C LEU A 274 -10.83 13.73 -4.41
N SER A 275 -9.64 13.15 -4.17
CA SER A 275 -9.51 11.74 -3.73
C SER A 275 -10.16 11.52 -2.38
N ILE A 276 -9.88 12.37 -1.40
CA ILE A 276 -10.45 12.23 -0.06
C ILE A 276 -11.97 12.44 -0.09
N THR A 277 -12.44 13.48 -0.79
CA THR A 277 -13.87 13.84 -0.78
C THR A 277 -14.72 12.84 -1.56
N ILE A 278 -14.34 12.55 -2.80
CA ILE A 278 -15.12 11.65 -3.68
C ILE A 278 -15.14 10.24 -3.09
N ALA A 279 -13.99 9.72 -2.66
CA ALA A 279 -13.93 8.38 -2.08
C ALA A 279 -14.79 8.25 -0.80
N ASN A 280 -14.77 9.24 0.09
CA ASN A 280 -15.60 9.22 1.29
C ASN A 280 -17.10 9.23 0.97
N LEU A 281 -17.54 10.05 -0.01
CA LEU A 281 -18.94 10.09 -0.43
C LEU A 281 -19.40 8.76 -1.04
N PHE A 282 -18.55 8.10 -1.82
CA PHE A 282 -18.87 6.79 -2.39
C PHE A 282 -18.83 5.69 -1.33
N ALA A 283 -17.91 5.74 -0.36
CA ALA A 283 -17.81 4.75 0.72
C ALA A 283 -19.08 4.67 1.56
N VAL A 284 -19.73 5.79 1.85
CA VAL A 284 -20.99 5.86 2.64
C VAL A 284 -22.10 5.00 2.03
N ARG A 285 -22.15 4.91 0.68
CA ARG A 285 -23.22 4.21 -0.06
C ARG A 285 -22.94 2.73 -0.31
N GLN A 286 -21.74 2.23 -0.01
CA GLN A 286 -21.41 0.83 -0.27
C GLN A 286 -22.07 -0.10 0.75
N ASN A 287 -22.52 -1.26 0.27
CA ASN A 287 -23.08 -2.33 1.08
C ASN A 287 -22.19 -3.59 1.06
N GLU A 288 -21.37 -3.77 0.04
CA GLU A 288 -20.38 -4.84 -0.03
C GLU A 288 -19.07 -4.38 0.62
N LEU A 289 -18.55 -5.19 1.57
CA LEU A 289 -17.47 -4.76 2.46
C LEU A 289 -16.12 -4.60 1.77
N LYS A 290 -15.80 -5.45 0.76
CA LYS A 290 -14.54 -5.31 0.00
C LYS A 290 -14.56 -4.07 -0.88
N ARG A 291 -15.70 -3.77 -1.51
CA ARG A 291 -15.91 -2.56 -2.29
C ARG A 291 -15.91 -1.30 -1.40
N PHE A 292 -16.49 -1.40 -0.22
CA PHE A 292 -16.39 -0.37 0.81
C PHE A 292 -14.92 -0.10 1.18
N MET A 293 -14.13 -1.14 1.45
CA MET A 293 -12.71 -1.02 1.75
C MET A 293 -11.89 -0.47 0.57
N ALA A 294 -12.35 -0.67 -0.67
CA ALA A 294 -11.73 -0.05 -1.84
C ALA A 294 -11.85 1.49 -1.80
N PHE A 295 -13.06 2.02 -1.57
CA PHE A 295 -13.25 3.47 -1.45
C PHE A 295 -12.56 4.04 -0.21
N SER A 296 -12.60 3.33 0.92
CA SER A 296 -11.78 3.66 2.09
C SER A 296 -10.30 3.77 1.70
N SER A 297 -9.76 2.81 0.96
CA SER A 297 -8.37 2.79 0.50
C SER A 297 -8.02 3.95 -0.46
N ILE A 298 -8.94 4.40 -1.30
CA ILE A 298 -8.75 5.60 -2.15
C ILE A 298 -8.67 6.86 -1.27
N SER A 299 -9.53 6.98 -0.26
CA SER A 299 -9.46 8.08 0.71
C SER A 299 -8.14 8.07 1.48
N GLN A 300 -7.70 6.90 1.97
CA GLN A 300 -6.42 6.75 2.68
C GLN A 300 -5.23 7.10 1.77
N ALA A 301 -5.29 6.78 0.48
CA ALA A 301 -4.27 7.20 -0.49
C ALA A 301 -4.18 8.72 -0.62
N GLY A 302 -5.32 9.42 -0.58
CA GLY A 302 -5.37 10.88 -0.52
C GLY A 302 -4.68 11.43 0.74
N TYR A 303 -4.92 10.84 1.92
CA TYR A 303 -4.21 11.23 3.15
C TYR A 303 -2.70 10.95 3.07
N ILE A 304 -2.29 9.82 2.52
CA ILE A 304 -0.87 9.52 2.32
C ILE A 304 -0.21 10.60 1.45
N MET A 305 -0.85 10.99 0.35
CA MET A 305 -0.29 12.00 -0.56
C MET A 305 -0.39 13.42 -0.03
N LEU A 306 -1.17 13.68 1.01
CA LEU A 306 -1.19 14.98 1.71
C LEU A 306 0.19 15.33 2.29
N THR A 307 1.00 14.33 2.67
CA THR A 307 2.36 14.53 3.18
C THR A 307 3.27 15.21 2.16
N ALA A 308 3.03 15.01 0.87
CA ALA A 308 3.83 15.61 -0.20
C ALA A 308 3.49 17.08 -0.48
N ILE A 309 2.46 17.64 0.18
CA ILE A 309 2.14 19.07 0.10
C ILE A 309 3.06 19.91 1.00
N GLY A 310 3.70 19.30 2.00
CA GLY A 310 4.71 19.97 2.82
C GLY A 310 5.97 20.32 2.03
N ASN A 311 6.71 21.32 2.52
CA ASN A 311 7.93 21.81 1.86
C ASN A 311 9.21 21.14 2.40
N ASP A 312 9.10 20.23 3.36
CA ASP A 312 10.24 19.57 4.00
C ASP A 312 10.24 18.07 3.71
N TRP A 313 11.34 17.60 3.10
CA TRP A 313 11.52 16.18 2.75
C TRP A 313 11.45 15.27 3.98
N ALA A 314 12.22 15.60 5.02
CA ALA A 314 12.35 14.73 6.20
C ALA A 314 11.00 14.54 6.92
N SER A 315 10.23 15.62 7.08
CA SER A 315 8.89 15.58 7.66
C SER A 315 7.92 14.79 6.78
N SER A 316 7.97 15.00 5.45
CA SER A 316 7.08 14.36 4.48
C SER A 316 7.29 12.86 4.41
N VAL A 317 8.56 12.41 4.29
CA VAL A 317 8.88 10.98 4.19
C VAL A 317 8.65 10.24 5.51
N SER A 318 8.89 10.91 6.64
CA SER A 318 8.65 10.33 7.98
C SER A 318 7.17 10.13 8.22
N ALA A 319 6.36 11.17 7.95
CA ALA A 319 4.91 11.09 8.10
C ALA A 319 4.29 10.06 7.17
N LEU A 320 4.74 9.98 5.91
CA LEU A 320 4.30 8.98 4.94
C LEU A 320 4.65 7.57 5.41
N SER A 321 5.90 7.32 5.79
CA SER A 321 6.36 5.99 6.19
C SER A 321 5.64 5.49 7.44
N TYR A 322 5.48 6.37 8.43
CA TYR A 322 4.71 6.06 9.63
C TYR A 322 3.24 5.79 9.32
N TYR A 323 2.62 6.59 8.44
CA TYR A 323 1.23 6.37 8.04
C TYR A 323 1.05 5.02 7.36
N VAL A 324 1.94 4.66 6.41
CA VAL A 324 1.89 3.36 5.74
C VAL A 324 2.07 2.21 6.73
N LEU A 325 2.98 2.33 7.72
CA LEU A 325 3.15 1.34 8.78
C LEU A 325 1.84 1.08 9.55
N ILE A 326 1.18 2.15 10.00
CA ILE A 326 -0.08 2.04 10.74
C ILE A 326 -1.19 1.50 9.84
N TYR A 327 -1.21 1.94 8.58
CA TYR A 327 -2.20 1.48 7.61
C TYR A 327 -2.02 -0.01 7.29
N VAL A 328 -0.76 -0.52 7.22
CA VAL A 328 -0.48 -1.96 7.10
C VAL A 328 -1.18 -2.74 8.22
N VAL A 329 -0.90 -2.42 9.47
CA VAL A 329 -1.41 -3.23 10.60
C VAL A 329 -2.93 -3.12 10.74
N ALA A 330 -3.51 -1.95 10.57
CA ALA A 330 -4.95 -1.75 10.71
C ALA A 330 -5.74 -2.40 9.56
N ASN A 331 -5.31 -2.18 8.33
CA ASN A 331 -6.01 -2.65 7.15
C ASN A 331 -5.88 -4.17 6.96
N MET A 332 -4.69 -4.74 7.25
CA MET A 332 -4.48 -6.19 7.24
C MET A 332 -5.34 -6.89 8.30
N ALA A 333 -5.54 -6.30 9.48
CA ALA A 333 -6.49 -6.83 10.47
C ALA A 333 -7.91 -6.93 9.91
N VAL A 334 -8.38 -5.88 9.24
CA VAL A 334 -9.72 -5.87 8.61
C VAL A 334 -9.82 -6.96 7.53
N PHE A 335 -8.88 -7.02 6.59
CA PHE A 335 -8.92 -8.02 5.52
C PHE A 335 -8.73 -9.45 6.03
N THR A 336 -7.98 -9.66 7.11
CA THR A 336 -7.89 -10.98 7.76
C THR A 336 -9.25 -11.43 8.28
N ILE A 337 -10.01 -10.54 8.93
CA ILE A 337 -11.33 -10.87 9.46
C ILE A 337 -12.33 -11.08 8.31
N ILE A 338 -12.31 -10.23 7.28
CA ILE A 338 -13.14 -10.40 6.08
C ILE A 338 -12.86 -11.77 5.44
N SER A 339 -11.58 -12.16 5.29
CA SER A 339 -11.19 -13.45 4.73
C SER A 339 -11.73 -14.63 5.56
N VAL A 340 -11.68 -14.55 6.89
CA VAL A 340 -12.25 -15.59 7.76
C VAL A 340 -13.75 -15.69 7.58
N VAL A 341 -14.46 -14.57 7.51
CA VAL A 341 -15.92 -14.56 7.31
C VAL A 341 -16.29 -15.08 5.93
N GLU A 342 -15.64 -14.58 4.87
CA GLU A 342 -15.87 -15.00 3.47
C GLU A 342 -15.72 -16.51 3.31
N GLN A 343 -14.66 -17.11 3.87
CA GLN A 343 -14.40 -18.55 3.79
C GLN A 343 -15.45 -19.41 4.50
N ASN A 344 -16.13 -18.88 5.50
CA ASN A 344 -17.10 -19.59 6.32
C ASN A 344 -18.56 -19.19 6.02
N ASN A 345 -18.80 -18.20 5.17
CA ASN A 345 -20.13 -17.68 4.82
C ASN A 345 -20.46 -17.85 3.31
N GLY A 346 -19.94 -18.90 2.70
CA GLY A 346 -20.23 -19.20 1.27
C GLY A 346 -19.77 -18.10 0.29
N GLY A 347 -18.72 -17.34 0.63
CA GLY A 347 -18.17 -16.28 -0.22
C GLY A 347 -18.89 -14.93 -0.13
N LYS A 348 -19.86 -14.77 0.78
CA LYS A 348 -20.61 -13.52 0.96
C LYS A 348 -19.83 -12.55 1.85
N THR A 349 -19.83 -11.26 1.47
CA THR A 349 -19.08 -10.19 2.17
C THR A 349 -19.89 -8.90 2.30
N ASN A 350 -21.24 -8.98 2.37
CA ASN A 350 -22.08 -7.82 2.57
C ASN A 350 -22.00 -7.32 4.02
N ILE A 351 -22.14 -6.01 4.23
CA ILE A 351 -22.16 -5.42 5.58
C ILE A 351 -23.29 -5.98 6.41
N ASP A 352 -24.46 -6.28 5.81
CA ASP A 352 -25.61 -6.85 6.49
C ASP A 352 -25.37 -8.28 7.02
N ASP A 353 -24.43 -9.04 6.42
CA ASP A 353 -24.02 -10.34 6.92
C ASP A 353 -23.37 -10.24 8.31
N TYR A 354 -22.82 -9.08 8.68
CA TYR A 354 -22.20 -8.83 9.98
C TYR A 354 -23.20 -8.40 11.07
N ASN A 355 -24.51 -8.32 10.76
CA ASN A 355 -25.52 -7.98 11.74
C ASN A 355 -25.50 -9.01 12.90
N GLY A 356 -25.40 -8.51 14.13
CA GLY A 356 -25.32 -9.36 15.31
C GLY A 356 -24.07 -10.22 15.45
N PHE A 357 -23.01 -9.99 14.68
CA PHE A 357 -21.78 -10.79 14.67
C PHE A 357 -21.12 -10.94 16.06
N TYR A 358 -21.29 -9.94 16.92
CA TYR A 358 -20.81 -9.99 18.30
C TYR A 358 -21.43 -11.16 19.11
N GLN A 359 -22.68 -11.56 18.82
CA GLN A 359 -23.38 -12.61 19.58
C GLN A 359 -22.69 -13.98 19.45
N THR A 360 -22.12 -14.28 18.28
CA THR A 360 -21.52 -15.57 17.97
C THR A 360 -19.99 -15.53 17.94
N ASN A 361 -19.40 -14.38 17.53
CA ASN A 361 -17.96 -14.21 17.35
C ASN A 361 -17.44 -12.95 18.07
N PRO A 362 -17.58 -12.84 19.43
CA PRO A 362 -17.26 -11.61 20.16
C PRO A 362 -15.79 -11.17 20.01
N ARG A 363 -14.86 -12.12 19.92
CA ARG A 363 -13.43 -11.80 19.76
C ARG A 363 -13.12 -11.18 18.40
N LEU A 364 -13.64 -11.75 17.31
CA LEU A 364 -13.44 -11.20 15.97
C LEU A 364 -14.12 -9.84 15.81
N SER A 365 -15.32 -9.67 16.36
CA SER A 365 -16.03 -8.39 16.39
C SER A 365 -15.23 -7.31 17.12
N PHE A 366 -14.64 -7.65 18.27
CA PHE A 366 -13.80 -6.72 19.03
C PHE A 366 -12.55 -6.30 18.25
N LEU A 367 -11.84 -7.26 17.63
CA LEU A 367 -10.64 -6.99 16.82
C LEU A 367 -10.98 -6.14 15.60
N MET A 368 -12.11 -6.43 14.93
CA MET A 368 -12.60 -5.61 13.81
C MET A 368 -12.89 -4.18 14.25
N THR A 369 -13.50 -3.99 15.42
CA THR A 369 -13.79 -2.67 15.98
C THR A 369 -12.51 -1.88 16.26
N LEU A 370 -11.50 -2.49 16.87
CA LEU A 370 -10.21 -1.83 17.10
C LEU A 370 -9.56 -1.39 15.78
N ALA A 371 -9.58 -2.25 14.77
CA ALA A 371 -9.04 -1.92 13.45
C ALA A 371 -9.82 -0.77 12.78
N MET A 372 -11.17 -0.78 12.84
CA MET A 372 -12.01 0.29 12.33
C MET A 372 -11.80 1.62 13.07
N PHE A 373 -11.61 1.59 14.39
CA PHE A 373 -11.30 2.78 15.18
C PHE A 373 -9.93 3.35 14.82
N SER A 374 -8.94 2.49 14.59
CA SER A 374 -7.62 2.94 14.11
C SER A 374 -7.73 3.59 12.73
N LEU A 375 -8.41 2.98 11.75
CA LEU A 375 -8.63 3.57 10.42
C LEU A 375 -9.42 4.88 10.49
N GLY A 376 -10.39 4.97 11.38
CA GLY A 376 -11.15 6.19 11.66
C GLY A 376 -10.32 7.31 12.28
N GLY A 377 -9.24 6.97 12.99
CA GLY A 377 -8.40 7.93 13.70
C GLY A 377 -8.92 8.29 15.10
N ILE A 378 -9.55 7.33 15.78
CA ILE A 378 -10.05 7.52 17.16
C ILE A 378 -8.90 7.34 18.15
N PRO A 379 -8.69 8.26 19.12
CA PRO A 379 -7.75 8.05 20.21
C PRO A 379 -8.18 6.84 21.08
N PRO A 380 -7.28 6.07 21.69
CA PRO A 380 -5.80 6.19 21.72
C PRO A 380 -5.08 5.36 20.63
N PHE A 381 -5.76 4.94 19.58
CA PHE A 381 -5.18 4.04 18.58
C PHE A 381 -4.19 4.75 17.63
N ALA A 382 -3.27 3.98 17.07
CA ALA A 382 -2.18 4.47 16.22
C ALA A 382 -2.64 5.32 15.02
N GLY A 383 -3.83 5.04 14.49
CA GLY A 383 -4.39 5.80 13.35
C GLY A 383 -4.65 7.28 13.63
N MET A 384 -4.90 7.65 14.87
CA MET A 384 -5.02 9.06 15.25
C MET A 384 -3.68 9.78 15.08
N PHE A 385 -2.60 9.21 15.60
CA PHE A 385 -1.26 9.79 15.53
C PHE A 385 -0.76 9.84 14.09
N SER A 386 -1.02 8.81 13.28
CA SER A 386 -0.63 8.81 11.88
C SER A 386 -1.30 9.95 11.09
N LYS A 387 -2.59 10.20 11.29
CA LYS A 387 -3.29 11.33 10.68
C LYS A 387 -2.75 12.68 11.19
N PHE A 388 -2.47 12.78 12.49
CA PHE A 388 -1.89 13.98 13.07
C PHE A 388 -0.56 14.35 12.41
N PHE A 389 0.37 13.40 12.27
CA PHE A 389 1.65 13.66 11.63
C PHE A 389 1.50 14.00 10.15
N VAL A 390 0.56 13.40 9.44
CA VAL A 390 0.25 13.75 8.05
C VAL A 390 -0.26 15.18 7.93
N PHE A 391 -1.16 15.62 8.81
CA PHE A 391 -1.65 17.00 8.81
C PHE A 391 -0.57 18.01 9.16
N MET A 392 0.28 17.69 10.15
CA MET A 392 1.42 18.53 10.50
C MET A 392 2.41 18.63 9.33
N SER A 393 2.73 17.53 8.69
CA SER A 393 3.61 17.51 7.50
C SER A 393 3.03 18.37 6.36
N GLY A 394 1.73 18.28 6.10
CA GLY A 394 1.07 19.04 5.01
C GLY A 394 1.10 20.57 5.18
N VAL A 395 1.32 21.08 6.39
CA VAL A 395 1.47 22.52 6.66
C VAL A 395 2.91 22.91 7.08
N ASN A 396 3.82 21.95 7.17
CA ASN A 396 5.19 22.22 7.58
C ASN A 396 5.91 23.11 6.56
N GLY A 397 6.47 24.22 7.04
CA GLY A 397 7.12 25.21 6.18
C GLY A 397 6.18 26.08 5.33
N ALA A 398 4.85 25.95 5.50
CA ALA A 398 3.87 26.74 4.77
C ALA A 398 3.65 28.10 5.47
N ASP A 399 3.97 29.20 4.77
CA ASP A 399 3.63 30.56 5.24
C ASP A 399 2.15 30.86 4.91
N ILE A 400 1.32 31.05 5.94
CA ILE A 400 -0.10 31.35 5.78
C ILE A 400 -0.37 32.64 5.02
N ASN A 401 0.57 33.58 5.00
CA ASN A 401 0.45 34.82 4.27
C ASN A 401 0.77 34.67 2.77
N SER A 402 1.40 33.59 2.37
CA SER A 402 1.61 33.24 0.98
C SER A 402 0.37 32.56 0.38
N THR A 403 0.12 32.77 -0.89
CA THR A 403 -1.01 32.12 -1.60
C THR A 403 -0.93 30.61 -1.51
N MET A 404 0.24 30.02 -1.73
CA MET A 404 0.44 28.57 -1.70
C MET A 404 0.28 28.02 -0.27
N GLY A 405 0.84 28.71 0.74
CA GLY A 405 0.68 28.31 2.13
C GLY A 405 -0.78 28.37 2.58
N ALA A 406 -1.52 29.41 2.21
CA ALA A 406 -2.96 29.49 2.51
C ALA A 406 -3.74 28.31 1.90
N TRP A 407 -3.41 27.89 0.67
CA TRP A 407 -4.01 26.71 0.05
C TRP A 407 -3.62 25.42 0.79
N SER A 408 -2.38 25.26 1.29
CA SER A 408 -1.97 24.11 2.10
C SER A 408 -2.83 23.99 3.37
N TYR A 409 -3.04 25.08 4.09
CA TYR A 409 -3.95 25.10 5.25
C TYR A 409 -5.40 24.77 4.87
N ALA A 410 -5.90 25.28 3.74
CA ALA A 410 -7.25 24.98 3.25
C ALA A 410 -7.41 23.49 2.92
N VAL A 411 -6.43 22.87 2.26
CA VAL A 411 -6.43 21.42 1.95
C VAL A 411 -6.43 20.59 3.23
N VAL A 412 -5.60 20.92 4.22
CA VAL A 412 -5.58 20.22 5.51
C VAL A 412 -6.91 20.39 6.25
N PHE A 413 -7.53 21.57 6.20
CA PHE A 413 -8.85 21.80 6.79
C PHE A 413 -9.93 20.94 6.13
N ILE A 414 -9.94 20.85 4.79
CA ILE A 414 -10.84 19.95 4.05
C ILE A 414 -10.58 18.49 4.44
N ALA A 415 -9.31 18.09 4.60
CA ALA A 415 -8.95 16.74 5.02
C ALA A 415 -9.45 16.43 6.45
N LEU A 416 -9.41 17.39 7.38
CA LEU A 416 -9.98 17.24 8.73
C LEU A 416 -11.49 17.01 8.68
N ILE A 417 -12.25 17.78 7.90
CA ILE A 417 -13.69 17.57 7.68
C ILE A 417 -13.95 16.17 7.13
N ASN A 418 -13.19 15.76 6.14
CA ASN A 418 -13.31 14.43 5.54
C ASN A 418 -12.97 13.30 6.51
N THR A 419 -12.11 13.54 7.50
CA THR A 419 -11.85 12.57 8.58
C THR A 419 -13.11 12.30 9.40
N VAL A 420 -13.90 13.35 9.71
CA VAL A 420 -15.18 13.20 10.41
C VAL A 420 -16.18 12.39 9.56
N ILE A 421 -16.24 12.65 8.25
CA ILE A 421 -17.08 11.86 7.33
C ILE A 421 -16.63 10.39 7.33
N SER A 422 -15.32 10.15 7.31
CA SER A 422 -14.79 8.78 7.32
C SER A 422 -15.14 8.02 8.61
N LEU A 423 -15.18 8.68 9.74
CA LEU A 423 -15.58 8.08 11.00
C LEU A 423 -17.02 7.52 10.94
N TYR A 424 -17.94 8.23 10.31
CA TYR A 424 -19.32 7.79 10.16
C TYR A 424 -19.44 6.41 9.51
N TYR A 425 -18.76 6.18 8.38
CA TYR A 425 -18.91 4.92 7.69
C TYR A 425 -18.13 3.77 8.34
N TYR A 426 -17.03 4.01 9.05
CA TYR A 426 -16.40 2.97 9.87
C TYR A 426 -17.29 2.55 11.05
N LEU A 427 -17.95 3.52 11.68
CA LEU A 427 -18.92 3.24 12.75
C LEU A 427 -20.16 2.50 12.25
N LYS A 428 -20.55 2.63 10.96
CA LYS A 428 -21.65 1.85 10.36
C LYS A 428 -21.39 0.34 10.47
N ILE A 429 -20.14 -0.12 10.27
CA ILE A 429 -19.77 -1.53 10.41
C ILE A 429 -19.83 -1.96 11.89
N VAL A 430 -19.32 -1.14 12.79
CA VAL A 430 -19.38 -1.41 14.23
C VAL A 430 -20.85 -1.48 14.69
N LYS A 431 -21.70 -0.58 14.20
CA LYS A 431 -23.15 -0.60 14.45
C LYS A 431 -23.79 -1.92 13.98
N ALA A 432 -23.46 -2.41 12.79
CA ALA A 432 -23.95 -3.69 12.28
C ALA A 432 -23.59 -4.84 13.24
N MET A 433 -22.34 -4.90 13.68
CA MET A 433 -21.86 -5.99 14.54
C MET A 433 -22.49 -6.00 15.94
N TYR A 434 -22.72 -4.84 16.56
CA TYR A 434 -23.09 -4.75 17.98
C TYR A 434 -24.51 -4.32 18.23
N ILE A 435 -25.12 -3.49 17.38
CA ILE A 435 -26.40 -2.81 17.65
C ILE A 435 -27.53 -3.42 16.84
N VAL A 436 -27.27 -3.76 15.57
CA VAL A 436 -28.31 -4.33 14.71
C VAL A 436 -28.57 -5.77 15.14
N ARG A 437 -29.81 -6.04 15.57
CA ARG A 437 -30.25 -7.39 15.97
C ARG A 437 -30.62 -8.20 14.72
N THR A 438 -30.31 -9.48 14.78
CA THR A 438 -30.74 -10.47 13.77
C THR A 438 -31.09 -11.78 14.45
N ASP A 439 -32.10 -12.46 13.93
CA ASP A 439 -32.51 -13.79 14.41
C ASP A 439 -31.59 -14.90 13.88
N ASN A 440 -30.81 -14.61 12.83
CA ASN A 440 -29.91 -15.57 12.18
C ASN A 440 -28.49 -15.00 12.11
N PRO A 441 -27.77 -14.85 13.24
CA PRO A 441 -26.38 -14.40 13.22
C PRO A 441 -25.48 -15.43 12.55
N LEU A 442 -24.34 -15.00 11.99
CA LEU A 442 -23.32 -15.89 11.43
C LEU A 442 -22.89 -16.94 12.47
N PRO A 443 -22.61 -18.18 12.05
CA PRO A 443 -22.15 -19.22 12.98
C PRO A 443 -20.81 -18.86 13.62
N THR A 444 -20.45 -19.53 14.72
CA THR A 444 -19.15 -19.35 15.36
C THR A 444 -18.04 -19.93 14.50
N PHE A 445 -17.02 -19.12 14.21
CA PHE A 445 -15.86 -19.50 13.40
C PHE A 445 -14.66 -19.89 14.25
N LYS A 446 -13.92 -20.88 13.79
CA LYS A 446 -12.62 -21.27 14.36
C LYS A 446 -11.52 -20.81 13.38
N SER A 447 -10.76 -19.78 13.77
CA SER A 447 -9.59 -19.36 13.00
C SER A 447 -8.42 -20.32 13.28
N ASP A 448 -7.58 -20.57 12.27
CA ASP A 448 -6.32 -21.31 12.40
C ASP A 448 -5.26 -20.53 13.22
N CYS A 449 -4.16 -21.19 13.57
CA CYS A 449 -3.12 -20.62 14.41
C CYS A 449 -2.43 -19.42 13.71
N ASN A 450 -2.14 -19.52 12.40
CA ASN A 450 -1.46 -18.48 11.65
C ASN A 450 -2.33 -17.21 11.52
N THR A 451 -3.62 -17.37 11.28
CA THR A 451 -4.58 -16.26 11.26
C THR A 451 -4.68 -15.58 12.62
N LYS A 452 -4.71 -16.34 13.73
CA LYS A 452 -4.68 -15.79 15.08
C LYS A 452 -3.39 -15.01 15.34
N PHE A 453 -2.25 -15.54 14.90
CA PHE A 453 -0.96 -14.88 15.05
C PHE A 453 -0.90 -13.59 14.22
N ALA A 454 -1.35 -13.62 12.96
CA ALA A 454 -1.45 -12.42 12.12
C ALA A 454 -2.32 -11.33 12.78
N LEU A 455 -3.50 -11.69 13.30
CA LEU A 455 -4.35 -10.77 14.02
C LEU A 455 -3.69 -10.23 15.31
N ALA A 456 -2.97 -11.09 16.06
CA ALA A 456 -2.26 -10.66 17.26
C ALA A 456 -1.16 -9.63 16.93
N VAL A 457 -0.38 -9.85 15.86
CA VAL A 457 0.65 -8.91 15.37
C VAL A 457 0.00 -7.58 14.97
N CYS A 458 -1.10 -7.63 14.20
CA CYS A 458 -1.81 -6.42 13.80
C CYS A 458 -2.36 -5.64 15.01
N MET A 459 -2.97 -6.32 15.97
CA MET A 459 -3.52 -5.66 17.17
C MET A 459 -2.44 -5.09 18.07
N ALA A 460 -1.33 -5.82 18.25
CA ALA A 460 -0.16 -5.31 18.96
C ALA A 460 0.37 -4.03 18.28
N GLY A 461 0.46 -4.03 16.94
CA GLY A 461 0.87 -2.85 16.18
C GLY A 461 -0.09 -1.66 16.37
N ILE A 462 -1.40 -1.87 16.28
CA ILE A 462 -2.41 -0.80 16.49
C ILE A 462 -2.29 -0.16 17.87
N LEU A 463 -2.04 -0.95 18.92
CA LEU A 463 -1.95 -0.47 20.29
C LEU A 463 -0.57 0.12 20.59
N LEU A 464 0.51 -0.61 20.29
CA LEU A 464 1.88 -0.21 20.62
C LEU A 464 2.29 1.07 19.86
N PHE A 465 2.04 1.12 18.55
CA PHE A 465 2.39 2.30 17.76
C PHE A 465 1.55 3.53 18.11
N GLY A 466 0.37 3.33 18.71
CA GLY A 466 -0.45 4.42 19.23
C GLY A 466 0.06 5.01 20.56
N VAL A 467 0.76 4.20 21.37
CA VAL A 467 1.26 4.65 22.68
C VAL A 467 2.75 5.01 22.63
N CYS A 468 3.51 4.37 21.73
CA CYS A 468 4.96 4.49 21.64
C CYS A 468 5.38 5.50 20.56
N SER A 469 5.62 6.75 20.94
CA SER A 469 6.10 7.83 20.04
C SER A 469 7.48 7.57 19.45
N PHE A 470 8.32 6.79 20.13
CA PHE A 470 9.70 6.51 19.69
C PHE A 470 9.77 5.87 18.30
N VAL A 471 8.72 5.16 17.85
CA VAL A 471 8.68 4.56 16.50
C VAL A 471 8.66 5.63 15.43
N TYR A 472 7.91 6.72 15.63
CA TYR A 472 7.92 7.85 14.72
C TYR A 472 9.28 8.56 14.73
N GLU A 473 9.85 8.78 15.91
CA GLU A 473 11.18 9.41 16.07
C GLU A 473 12.27 8.57 15.40
N TRP A 474 12.20 7.25 15.52
CA TRP A 474 13.13 6.35 14.84
C TRP A 474 12.99 6.41 13.30
N ILE A 475 11.77 6.46 12.78
CA ILE A 475 11.53 6.66 11.34
C ILE A 475 12.04 8.03 10.89
N ALA A 476 11.82 9.09 11.69
CA ALA A 476 12.28 10.43 11.41
C ALA A 476 13.82 10.55 11.43
N ALA A 477 14.50 9.77 12.27
CA ALA A 477 15.96 9.71 12.28
C ALA A 477 16.55 9.00 11.05
N ALA A 478 15.75 8.22 10.32
CA ALA A 478 16.14 7.53 9.09
C ALA A 478 15.81 8.35 7.82
N ALA A 479 15.04 9.43 7.95
CA ALA A 479 14.60 10.32 6.85
C ALA A 479 15.68 11.32 6.45
#